data_b17ea65338396d6b68c25a4908c5251a
#
_entry.id   b17ea65338396d6b68c25a4908c5251a
#
_cell.length_a   1.000
_cell.length_b   1.000
_cell.length_c   1.000
_cell.angle_alpha   90.00
_cell.angle_beta   90.00
_cell.angle_gamma   90.00
#
_symmetry.space_group_name_H-M   'P 1'
#
loop_
_entity.id
_entity.type
_entity.pdbx_description
1 polymer ?
#
loop_
_entity_poly.entity_id
_entity_poly.type
_entity_poly.pdbx_seq_one_letter_code
_entity_poly.pdbx_strand_id
1 'polypeptide(L)'
;LKRTLPIPPETLRVSWLPLGKTAKGVNLLVLSAVGETLTAIEKAFDDAGMEVVLIEPVGLNIWNAVTVREGATTGDRLFFYIREHDFTTAVFRGPQPLFIRSRNLSGERTLQQEIRLSASYLRDTLQAATIERCYVAGNSVDGNLHRDLEMEFGAPVSTVNLRDFVERVPSEVMGVEAELTACTGVFT
;
A
#
# COMPACT_ATOMS: atom_id res chain seq x y z
N LEU A 1 8.44 15.41 -12.73
CA LEU A 1 9.00 15.06 -11.41
C LEU A 1 9.61 16.28 -10.71
N LYS A 2 10.47 17.09 -11.37
CA LYS A 2 11.14 18.26 -10.73
C LYS A 2 10.20 19.29 -10.07
N ARG A 3 8.93 19.37 -10.49
CA ARG A 3 7.93 20.29 -9.92
C ARG A 3 7.04 19.67 -8.84
N THR A 4 7.10 18.36 -8.66
CA THR A 4 6.13 17.61 -7.84
C THR A 4 6.75 16.95 -6.62
N LEU A 5 8.06 16.70 -6.66
CA LEU A 5 8.76 16.04 -5.56
C LEU A 5 9.55 17.07 -4.73
N PRO A 6 9.46 17.03 -3.41
CA PRO A 6 10.22 17.91 -2.51
C PRO A 6 11.70 17.53 -2.41
N ILE A 7 12.12 16.45 -3.09
CA ILE A 7 13.47 15.88 -3.03
C ILE A 7 14.10 16.01 -4.43
N PRO A 8 15.40 16.30 -4.54
CA PRO A 8 16.10 16.36 -5.82
C PRO A 8 15.97 15.03 -6.58
N PRO A 9 15.48 15.05 -7.84
CA PRO A 9 15.25 13.81 -8.61
C PRO A 9 16.50 12.95 -8.80
N GLU A 10 17.67 13.57 -8.82
CA GLU A 10 18.98 12.91 -8.94
C GLU A 10 19.35 12.01 -7.75
N THR A 11 18.72 12.21 -6.60
CA THR A 11 18.91 11.39 -5.41
C THR A 11 17.95 10.22 -5.32
N LEU A 12 17.03 10.12 -6.29
CA LEU A 12 15.98 9.10 -6.31
C LEU A 12 16.32 7.97 -7.27
N ARG A 13 16.02 6.74 -6.85
CA ARG A 13 15.79 5.63 -7.77
C ARG A 13 14.31 5.61 -8.15
N VAL A 14 14.04 5.45 -9.43
CA VAL A 14 12.68 5.52 -9.97
C VAL A 14 12.39 4.26 -10.78
N SER A 15 11.25 3.66 -10.51
CA SER A 15 10.67 2.59 -11.31
C SER A 15 9.28 3.03 -11.80
N TRP A 16 8.80 2.48 -12.89
CA TRP A 16 7.51 2.83 -13.45
C TRP A 16 6.82 1.66 -14.12
N LEU A 17 5.48 1.68 -14.06
CA LEU A 17 4.60 0.69 -14.67
C LEU A 17 3.57 1.41 -15.55
N PRO A 18 3.40 1.04 -16.82
CA PRO A 18 2.33 1.58 -17.66
C PRO A 18 0.97 1.06 -17.18
N LEU A 19 0.03 1.97 -16.90
CA LEU A 19 -1.33 1.64 -16.47
C LEU A 19 -2.34 1.62 -17.62
N GLY A 20 -1.99 2.22 -18.76
CA GLY A 20 -2.87 2.24 -19.91
C GLY A 20 -2.66 3.46 -20.80
N LYS A 21 -3.18 3.38 -22.01
CA LYS A 21 -3.15 4.47 -22.99
C LYS A 21 -4.36 5.39 -22.81
N THR A 22 -4.15 6.68 -22.95
CA THR A 22 -5.19 7.70 -22.98
C THR A 22 -5.08 8.49 -24.28
N ALA A 23 -6.08 9.33 -24.58
CA ALA A 23 -6.02 10.24 -25.74
C ALA A 23 -4.83 11.23 -25.67
N LYS A 24 -4.28 11.48 -24.49
CA LYS A 24 -3.19 12.43 -24.23
C LYS A 24 -1.82 11.75 -24.01
N GLY A 25 -1.75 10.43 -24.02
CA GLY A 25 -0.51 9.70 -23.77
C GLY A 25 -0.70 8.40 -23.00
N VAL A 26 0.28 8.04 -22.18
CA VAL A 26 0.26 6.84 -21.35
C VAL A 26 0.22 7.24 -19.88
N ASN A 27 -0.71 6.68 -19.11
CA ASN A 27 -0.70 6.80 -17.66
C ASN A 27 0.38 5.87 -17.10
N LEU A 28 1.20 6.40 -16.20
CA LEU A 28 2.25 5.64 -15.53
C LEU A 28 2.01 5.67 -14.01
N LEU A 29 2.11 4.51 -13.39
CA LEU A 29 2.43 4.44 -11.97
C LEU A 29 3.93 4.65 -11.83
N VAL A 30 4.34 5.65 -11.07
CA VAL A 30 5.75 5.94 -10.81
C VAL A 30 6.01 5.70 -9.33
N LEU A 31 6.95 4.83 -9.03
CA LEU A 31 7.48 4.59 -7.70
C LEU A 31 8.84 5.24 -7.60
N SER A 32 9.09 5.96 -6.52
CA SER A 32 10.37 6.57 -6.27
C SER A 32 10.78 6.37 -4.80
N ALA A 33 12.05 6.09 -4.59
CA ALA A 33 12.64 5.97 -3.27
C ALA A 33 14.00 6.66 -3.23
N VAL A 34 14.43 7.08 -2.03
CA VAL A 34 15.75 7.66 -1.83
C VAL A 34 16.80 6.62 -2.17
N GLY A 35 17.67 6.92 -3.13
CA GLY A 35 18.66 5.99 -3.66
C GLY A 35 19.65 5.49 -2.58
N GLU A 36 20.05 6.38 -1.69
CA GLU A 36 20.95 6.04 -0.57
C GLU A 36 20.32 4.99 0.38
N THR A 37 19.01 5.12 0.67
CA THR A 37 18.30 4.14 1.50
C THR A 37 18.26 2.77 0.83
N LEU A 38 17.97 2.71 -0.47
CA LEU A 38 17.98 1.44 -1.20
C LEU A 38 19.37 0.81 -1.25
N THR A 39 20.40 1.63 -1.48
CA THR A 39 21.80 1.17 -1.47
C THR A 39 22.21 0.63 -0.10
N ALA A 40 21.77 1.25 0.99
CA ALA A 40 22.06 0.75 2.34
C ALA A 40 21.39 -0.61 2.60
N ILE A 41 20.15 -0.81 2.12
CA ILE A 41 19.46 -2.09 2.21
C ILE A 41 20.21 -3.16 1.38
N GLU A 42 20.48 -2.88 0.11
CA GLU A 42 21.22 -3.78 -0.78
C GLU A 42 22.56 -4.21 -0.17
N LYS A 43 23.31 -3.24 0.35
CA LYS A 43 24.59 -3.51 0.99
C LYS A 43 24.47 -4.39 2.24
N ALA A 44 23.45 -4.17 3.08
CA ALA A 44 23.27 -4.98 4.28
C ALA A 44 23.00 -6.46 3.94
N PHE A 45 22.25 -6.73 2.86
CA PHE A 45 22.03 -8.09 2.39
C PHE A 45 23.25 -8.68 1.71
N ASP A 46 23.98 -7.91 0.90
CA ASP A 46 25.21 -8.32 0.25
C ASP A 46 26.31 -8.69 1.27
N ASP A 47 26.47 -7.87 2.32
CA ASP A 47 27.37 -8.16 3.44
C ASP A 47 26.99 -9.46 4.19
N ALA A 48 25.73 -9.90 4.10
CA ALA A 48 25.24 -11.18 4.62
C ALA A 48 25.32 -12.33 3.61
N GLY A 49 25.87 -12.10 2.41
CA GLY A 49 25.97 -13.08 1.33
C GLY A 49 24.65 -13.35 0.60
N MET A 50 23.70 -12.42 0.65
CA MET A 50 22.39 -12.51 0.00
C MET A 50 22.27 -11.47 -1.11
N GLU A 51 21.84 -11.87 -2.30
CA GLU A 51 21.56 -10.97 -3.40
C GLU A 51 20.14 -10.41 -3.27
N VAL A 52 20.00 -9.09 -3.34
CA VAL A 52 18.69 -8.42 -3.40
C VAL A 52 18.22 -8.36 -4.84
N VAL A 53 17.24 -9.18 -5.18
CA VAL A 53 16.66 -9.24 -6.55
C VAL A 53 15.56 -8.18 -6.75
N LEU A 54 14.79 -7.88 -5.71
CA LEU A 54 13.63 -6.99 -5.81
C LEU A 54 13.41 -6.27 -4.49
N ILE A 55 13.08 -4.97 -4.56
CA ILE A 55 12.59 -4.17 -3.44
C ILE A 55 11.26 -3.57 -3.85
N GLU A 56 10.20 -3.90 -3.13
CA GLU A 56 8.86 -3.45 -3.41
C GLU A 56 8.21 -2.75 -2.21
N PRO A 57 7.27 -1.81 -2.46
CA PRO A 57 6.45 -1.25 -1.39
C PRO A 57 5.56 -2.32 -0.75
N VAL A 58 5.60 -2.42 0.57
CA VAL A 58 4.81 -3.37 1.36
C VAL A 58 3.33 -3.40 0.97
N GLY A 59 2.74 -2.22 0.76
CA GLY A 59 1.33 -2.13 0.39
C GLY A 59 0.99 -2.81 -0.94
N LEU A 60 1.91 -2.83 -1.90
CA LEU A 60 1.69 -3.54 -3.16
C LEU A 60 1.75 -5.05 -2.98
N ASN A 61 2.66 -5.55 -2.17
CA ASN A 61 2.78 -6.98 -1.88
C ASN A 61 1.51 -7.53 -1.22
N ILE A 62 1.00 -6.84 -0.19
CA ILE A 62 -0.25 -7.25 0.46
C ILE A 62 -1.41 -7.18 -0.53
N TRP A 63 -1.46 -6.14 -1.36
CA TRP A 63 -2.50 -6.04 -2.39
C TRP A 63 -2.44 -7.18 -3.41
N ASN A 64 -1.25 -7.59 -3.85
CA ASN A 64 -1.08 -8.74 -4.73
C ASN A 64 -1.67 -10.00 -4.10
N ALA A 65 -1.36 -10.28 -2.83
CA ALA A 65 -1.92 -11.41 -2.11
C ALA A 65 -3.46 -11.36 -2.03
N VAL A 66 -4.04 -10.19 -1.72
CA VAL A 66 -5.50 -9.99 -1.71
C VAL A 66 -6.10 -10.27 -3.10
N THR A 67 -5.48 -9.75 -4.16
CA THR A 67 -5.97 -9.93 -5.53
C THR A 67 -5.96 -11.39 -5.96
N VAL A 68 -4.92 -12.14 -5.62
CA VAL A 68 -4.84 -13.59 -5.92
C VAL A 68 -5.92 -14.35 -5.16
N ARG A 69 -6.13 -14.04 -3.88
CA ARG A 69 -7.14 -14.73 -3.07
C ARG A 69 -8.58 -14.47 -3.53
N GLU A 70 -8.90 -13.24 -3.86
CA GLU A 70 -10.29 -12.85 -4.13
C GLU A 70 -10.65 -12.85 -5.61
N GLY A 71 -9.65 -12.99 -6.48
CA GLY A 71 -9.83 -12.95 -7.92
C GLY A 71 -10.09 -11.55 -8.47
N ALA A 72 -10.35 -11.51 -9.77
CA ALA A 72 -10.60 -10.25 -10.47
C ALA A 72 -11.99 -9.72 -10.12
N THR A 73 -12.03 -8.41 -9.76
CA THR A 73 -13.27 -7.64 -9.58
C THR A 73 -13.21 -6.40 -10.45
N THR A 74 -14.36 -5.82 -10.73
CA THR A 74 -14.49 -4.63 -11.58
C THR A 74 -14.64 -3.32 -10.79
N GLY A 75 -15.01 -3.41 -9.51
CA GLY A 75 -15.23 -2.26 -8.64
C GLY A 75 -13.95 -1.64 -8.09
N ASP A 76 -14.10 -0.45 -7.54
CA ASP A 76 -12.99 0.24 -6.87
C ASP A 76 -12.82 -0.31 -5.46
N ARG A 77 -11.60 -0.68 -5.11
CA ARG A 77 -11.22 -1.19 -3.80
C ARG A 77 -10.23 -0.26 -3.15
N LEU A 78 -10.43 -0.03 -1.87
CA LEU A 78 -9.57 0.79 -1.05
C LEU A 78 -8.74 -0.11 -0.14
N PHE A 79 -7.47 0.20 -0.02
CA PHE A 79 -6.55 -0.53 0.82
C PHE A 79 -5.81 0.43 1.75
N PHE A 80 -5.74 0.07 3.03
CA PHE A 80 -4.92 0.72 4.05
C PHE A 80 -3.92 -0.28 4.65
N TYR A 81 -2.66 0.10 4.65
CA TYR A 81 -1.65 -0.55 5.47
C TYR A 81 -1.20 0.44 6.55
N ILE A 82 -1.47 0.11 7.82
CA ILE A 82 -1.34 1.04 8.94
C ILE A 82 -0.35 0.48 9.95
N ARG A 83 0.67 1.28 10.25
CA ARG A 83 1.64 1.01 11.29
C ARG A 83 1.60 2.12 12.34
N GLU A 84 2.37 1.95 13.42
CA GLU A 84 2.41 2.90 14.53
C GLU A 84 2.77 4.33 14.07
N HIS A 85 3.71 4.45 13.13
CA HIS A 85 4.27 5.75 12.74
C HIS A 85 4.00 6.14 11.30
N ASP A 86 3.38 5.29 10.51
CA ASP A 86 3.06 5.57 9.12
C ASP A 86 1.86 4.77 8.61
N PHE A 87 1.33 5.22 7.48
CA PHE A 87 0.33 4.45 6.76
C PHE A 87 0.52 4.59 5.25
N THR A 88 0.07 3.58 4.54
CA THR A 88 -0.09 3.60 3.09
C THR A 88 -1.55 3.42 2.76
N THR A 89 -2.10 4.28 1.90
CA THR A 89 -3.42 4.10 1.30
C THR A 89 -3.27 3.91 -0.19
N ALA A 90 -4.06 3.02 -0.77
CA ALA A 90 -4.09 2.76 -2.19
C ALA A 90 -5.51 2.51 -2.67
N VAL A 91 -5.81 2.89 -3.91
CA VAL A 91 -7.06 2.60 -4.59
C VAL A 91 -6.77 1.81 -5.84
N PHE A 92 -7.53 0.76 -6.03
CA PHE A 92 -7.40 -0.13 -7.18
C PHE A 92 -8.75 -0.29 -7.89
N ARG A 93 -8.71 -0.31 -9.20
CA ARG A 93 -9.84 -0.71 -10.06
C ARG A 93 -9.48 -2.02 -10.74
N GLY A 94 -10.10 -3.10 -10.32
CA GLY A 94 -9.61 -4.43 -10.66
C GLY A 94 -8.14 -4.59 -10.24
N PRO A 95 -7.25 -5.02 -11.14
CA PRO A 95 -5.82 -5.15 -10.84
C PRO A 95 -5.05 -3.82 -10.95
N GLN A 96 -5.65 -2.75 -11.46
CA GLN A 96 -4.95 -1.51 -11.74
C GLN A 96 -4.92 -0.55 -10.55
N PRO A 97 -3.74 -0.15 -10.08
CA PRO A 97 -3.63 0.92 -9.10
C PRO A 97 -4.02 2.27 -9.74
N LEU A 98 -4.97 2.96 -9.12
CA LEU A 98 -5.38 4.31 -9.50
C LEU A 98 -4.65 5.37 -8.70
N PHE A 99 -4.31 5.02 -7.43
CA PHE A 99 -3.72 5.94 -6.48
C PHE A 99 -2.97 5.15 -5.41
N ILE A 100 -1.78 5.61 -5.06
CA ILE A 100 -1.01 5.10 -3.93
C ILE A 100 -0.39 6.29 -3.22
N ARG A 101 -0.51 6.32 -1.89
CA ARG A 101 0.06 7.36 -1.05
C ARG A 101 0.54 6.78 0.27
N SER A 102 1.78 7.07 0.63
CA SER A 102 2.33 6.78 1.97
C SER A 102 2.61 8.06 2.73
N ARG A 103 2.39 8.05 4.05
CA ARG A 103 2.60 9.18 4.94
C ARG A 103 3.09 8.73 6.30
N ASN A 104 3.98 9.52 6.90
CA ASN A 104 4.32 9.40 8.31
C ASN A 104 3.21 10.02 9.17
N LEU A 105 2.89 9.36 10.27
CA LEU A 105 1.94 9.81 11.29
C LEU A 105 2.64 10.59 12.43
N SER A 106 3.95 10.77 12.37
CA SER A 106 4.74 11.54 13.35
C SER A 106 4.57 13.06 13.25
N GLY A 107 3.62 13.52 12.45
CA GLY A 107 3.41 14.93 12.15
C GLY A 107 2.21 15.55 12.88
N GLU A 108 1.79 16.69 12.36
CA GLU A 108 0.69 17.50 12.88
C GLU A 108 -0.69 16.87 12.73
N ARG A 109 -0.81 15.75 12.01
CA ARG A 109 -2.10 15.12 11.66
C ARG A 109 -2.26 13.73 12.24
N THR A 110 -3.46 13.48 12.72
CA THR A 110 -3.88 12.15 13.18
C THR A 110 -4.23 11.23 12.00
N LEU A 111 -4.23 9.92 12.23
CA LEU A 111 -4.69 8.94 11.25
C LEU A 111 -6.11 9.25 10.73
N GLN A 112 -7.03 9.64 11.62
CA GLN A 112 -8.40 10.00 11.24
C GLN A 112 -8.44 11.21 10.29
N GLN A 113 -7.61 12.23 10.51
CA GLN A 113 -7.51 13.36 9.60
C GLN A 113 -6.98 12.94 8.22
N GLU A 114 -5.99 12.06 8.19
CA GLU A 114 -5.44 11.55 6.93
C GLU A 114 -6.43 10.63 6.18
N ILE A 115 -7.24 9.85 6.89
CA ILE A 115 -8.35 9.07 6.31
C ILE A 115 -9.36 10.00 5.63
N ARG A 116 -9.82 11.06 6.31
CA ARG A 116 -10.75 12.05 5.75
C ARG A 116 -10.19 12.78 4.53
N LEU A 117 -8.91 13.15 4.56
CA LEU A 117 -8.24 13.75 3.41
C LEU A 117 -8.15 12.79 2.23
N SER A 118 -7.90 11.52 2.48
CA SER A 118 -7.91 10.49 1.45
C SER A 118 -9.29 10.34 0.85
N ALA A 119 -10.33 10.30 1.68
CA ALA A 119 -11.72 10.21 1.21
C ALA A 119 -12.13 11.42 0.36
N SER A 120 -11.77 12.65 0.78
CA SER A 120 -12.01 13.85 -0.03
C SER A 120 -11.30 13.78 -1.38
N TYR A 121 -10.03 13.37 -1.40
CA TYR A 121 -9.28 13.21 -2.65
C TYR A 121 -9.92 12.18 -3.58
N LEU A 122 -10.41 11.06 -3.05
CA LEU A 122 -11.08 10.03 -3.84
C LEU A 122 -12.36 10.55 -4.48
N ARG A 123 -13.19 11.28 -3.71
CA ARG A 123 -14.41 11.88 -4.22
C ARG A 123 -14.13 12.96 -5.26
N ASP A 124 -13.23 13.88 -4.96
CA ASP A 124 -13.08 15.12 -5.72
C ASP A 124 -12.18 14.94 -6.95
N THR A 125 -11.16 14.08 -6.86
CA THR A 125 -10.14 13.97 -7.89
C THR A 125 -10.24 12.70 -8.72
N LEU A 126 -10.46 11.56 -8.09
CA LEU A 126 -10.54 10.29 -8.80
C LEU A 126 -11.95 9.98 -9.30
N GLN A 127 -12.96 10.75 -8.86
CA GLN A 127 -14.37 10.49 -9.17
C GLN A 127 -14.69 9.00 -8.94
N ALA A 128 -14.11 8.43 -7.90
CA ALA A 128 -14.35 7.06 -7.49
C ALA A 128 -15.82 6.95 -7.13
N ALA A 129 -16.60 6.41 -8.03
CA ALA A 129 -18.06 6.45 -7.97
C ALA A 129 -18.57 5.71 -6.73
N THR A 130 -17.94 4.61 -6.37
CA THR A 130 -18.30 3.81 -5.19
C THR A 130 -17.15 2.89 -4.82
N ILE A 131 -16.72 2.94 -3.57
CA ILE A 131 -15.80 1.94 -3.03
C ILE A 131 -16.60 0.67 -2.73
N GLU A 132 -16.23 -0.41 -3.36
CA GLU A 132 -16.93 -1.70 -3.22
C GLU A 132 -16.55 -2.39 -1.90
N ARG A 133 -15.27 -2.28 -1.51
CA ARG A 133 -14.72 -2.85 -0.29
C ARG A 133 -13.46 -2.11 0.15
N CYS A 134 -13.29 -2.03 1.45
CA CYS A 134 -12.08 -1.53 2.08
C CYS A 134 -11.32 -2.69 2.72
N TYR A 135 -10.01 -2.74 2.50
CA TYR A 135 -9.10 -3.70 3.12
C TYR A 135 -8.16 -2.96 4.05
N VAL A 136 -7.91 -3.51 5.21
CA VAL A 136 -6.98 -2.94 6.17
C VAL A 136 -6.02 -4.01 6.68
N ALA A 137 -4.73 -3.67 6.71
CA ALA A 137 -3.66 -4.52 7.25
C ALA A 137 -2.72 -3.68 8.10
N GLY A 138 -1.91 -4.34 8.92
CA GLY A 138 -0.89 -3.71 9.76
C GLY A 138 -1.08 -4.00 11.24
N ASN A 139 -0.21 -3.44 12.07
CA ASN A 139 -0.15 -3.69 13.52
C ASN A 139 -0.97 -2.69 14.37
N SER A 140 -1.53 -1.66 13.75
CA SER A 140 -2.33 -0.62 14.41
C SER A 140 -3.80 -0.65 13.97
N VAL A 141 -4.35 -1.84 13.80
CA VAL A 141 -5.74 -2.06 13.36
C VAL A 141 -6.59 -2.46 14.56
N ASP A 142 -7.58 -1.64 14.88
CA ASP A 142 -8.56 -1.92 15.95
C ASP A 142 -10.02 -1.77 15.46
N GLY A 143 -10.97 -2.13 16.34
CA GLY A 143 -12.40 -2.04 16.00
C GLY A 143 -12.92 -0.62 15.79
N ASN A 144 -12.27 0.41 16.35
CA ASN A 144 -12.64 1.80 16.13
C ASN A 144 -12.24 2.23 14.72
N LEU A 145 -11.04 1.84 14.28
CA LEU A 145 -10.58 2.10 12.92
C LEU A 145 -11.51 1.49 11.87
N HIS A 146 -11.97 0.24 12.08
CA HIS A 146 -12.94 -0.38 11.17
C HIS A 146 -14.19 0.47 11.02
N ARG A 147 -14.78 0.89 12.14
CA ARG A 147 -15.98 1.73 12.15
C ARG A 147 -15.76 3.08 11.48
N ASP A 148 -14.62 3.71 11.73
CA ASP A 148 -14.26 5.00 11.14
C ASP A 148 -14.14 4.88 9.61
N LEU A 149 -13.52 3.80 9.12
CA LEU A 149 -13.39 3.53 7.68
C LEU A 149 -14.76 3.21 7.04
N GLU A 150 -15.59 2.39 7.69
CA GLU A 150 -16.95 2.08 7.20
C GLU A 150 -17.80 3.35 7.09
N MET A 151 -17.76 4.21 8.10
CA MET A 151 -18.50 5.48 8.09
C MET A 151 -17.98 6.45 7.03
N GLU A 152 -16.67 6.54 6.85
CA GLU A 152 -16.09 7.52 5.93
C GLU A 152 -16.25 7.11 4.46
N PHE A 153 -16.16 5.82 4.15
CA PHE A 153 -16.17 5.32 2.78
C PHE A 153 -17.49 4.64 2.37
N GLY A 154 -18.35 4.35 3.31
CA GLY A 154 -19.63 3.68 3.05
C GLY A 154 -19.47 2.26 2.50
N ALA A 155 -18.35 1.59 2.78
CA ALA A 155 -18.01 0.30 2.26
C ALA A 155 -17.64 -0.68 3.38
N PRO A 156 -17.93 -1.99 3.24
CA PRO A 156 -17.52 -2.98 4.22
C PRO A 156 -16.00 -3.04 4.33
N VAL A 157 -15.51 -3.17 5.56
CA VAL A 157 -14.08 -3.25 5.88
C VAL A 157 -13.70 -4.69 6.22
N SER A 158 -12.60 -5.17 5.65
CA SER A 158 -12.04 -6.50 5.90
C SER A 158 -10.59 -6.37 6.35
N THR A 159 -10.24 -6.99 7.48
CA THR A 159 -8.83 -7.09 7.89
C THR A 159 -8.13 -8.14 7.04
N VAL A 160 -6.91 -7.83 6.65
CA VAL A 160 -6.00 -8.72 5.93
C VAL A 160 -4.93 -9.20 6.89
N ASN A 161 -4.86 -10.50 7.14
CA ASN A 161 -3.94 -11.12 8.08
C ASN A 161 -3.07 -12.17 7.40
N LEU A 162 -1.91 -12.46 7.98
CA LEU A 162 -1.03 -13.53 7.52
C LEU A 162 -1.77 -14.88 7.40
N ARG A 163 -2.64 -15.18 8.37
CA ARG A 163 -3.44 -16.43 8.40
C ARG A 163 -4.41 -16.59 7.23
N ASP A 164 -4.69 -15.53 6.51
CA ASP A 164 -5.53 -15.60 5.31
C ASP A 164 -4.80 -16.23 4.12
N PHE A 165 -3.46 -16.33 4.18
CA PHE A 165 -2.60 -16.74 3.06
C PHE A 165 -1.74 -17.96 3.37
N VAL A 166 -1.64 -18.38 4.63
CA VAL A 166 -0.83 -19.52 5.04
C VAL A 166 -1.67 -20.49 5.88
N GLU A 167 -1.51 -21.78 5.63
CA GLU A 167 -2.26 -22.82 6.35
C GLU A 167 -1.85 -22.91 7.82
N ARG A 168 -0.59 -22.62 8.13
CA ARG A 168 -0.04 -22.71 9.46
C ARG A 168 0.91 -21.56 9.76
N VAL A 169 0.66 -20.89 10.86
CA VAL A 169 1.56 -19.88 11.42
C VAL A 169 2.36 -20.51 12.55
N PRO A 170 3.69 -20.61 12.46
CA PRO A 170 4.52 -21.13 13.55
C PRO A 170 4.39 -20.29 14.81
N SER A 171 4.52 -20.93 15.99
CA SER A 171 4.41 -20.25 17.29
C SER A 171 5.47 -19.16 17.48
N GLU A 172 6.63 -19.33 16.87
CA GLU A 172 7.77 -18.41 16.96
C GLU A 172 7.49 -17.04 16.30
N VAL A 173 6.53 -16.96 15.39
CA VAL A 173 6.14 -15.72 14.72
C VAL A 173 4.85 -15.11 15.25
N MET A 174 4.27 -15.72 16.29
CA MET A 174 3.12 -15.13 16.98
C MET A 174 3.54 -13.80 17.63
N GLY A 175 2.81 -12.73 17.29
CA GLY A 175 3.11 -11.37 17.74
C GLY A 175 3.78 -10.47 16.69
N VAL A 176 4.30 -11.04 15.60
CA VAL A 176 4.82 -10.30 14.44
C VAL A 176 4.07 -10.64 13.15
N GLU A 177 2.90 -11.24 13.26
CA GLU A 177 2.08 -11.70 12.13
C GLU A 177 1.67 -10.55 11.20
N ALA A 178 1.41 -9.37 11.79
CA ALA A 178 1.03 -8.19 11.01
C ALA A 178 2.16 -7.71 10.08
N GLU A 179 3.40 -7.75 10.54
CA GLU A 179 4.59 -7.42 9.78
C GLU A 179 4.85 -8.46 8.68
N LEU A 180 4.67 -9.74 9.00
CA LEU A 180 4.88 -10.84 8.06
C LEU A 180 3.78 -10.93 6.99
N THR A 181 2.61 -10.35 7.23
CA THR A 181 1.56 -10.25 6.20
C THR A 181 2.10 -9.56 4.93
N ALA A 182 3.04 -8.65 5.09
CA ALA A 182 3.70 -7.98 3.97
C ALA A 182 4.50 -8.93 3.05
N CYS A 183 4.94 -10.05 3.56
CA CYS A 183 5.74 -11.02 2.79
C CYS A 183 4.88 -11.95 1.92
N THR A 184 3.56 -12.01 2.13
CA THR A 184 2.68 -12.97 1.46
C THR A 184 2.53 -12.73 -0.04
N GLY A 185 2.63 -11.49 -0.49
CA GLY A 185 2.49 -11.13 -1.90
C GLY A 185 3.75 -11.34 -2.75
N VAL A 186 4.87 -11.75 -2.14
CA VAL A 186 6.13 -11.98 -2.86
C VAL A 186 6.10 -13.31 -3.65
N PHE A 187 5.26 -14.26 -3.23
CA PHE A 187 5.20 -15.63 -3.76
C PHE A 187 3.97 -15.87 -4.63
N THR A 188 3.22 -14.84 -4.97
CA THR A 188 2.04 -14.87 -5.83
C THR A 188 2.32 -14.26 -7.20
#